data_9673afcbb600bbdbd2e306218aea226f
#
_entry.id   9673afcbb600bbdbd2e306218aea226f
#
_cell.length_a   1.000
_cell.length_b   1.000
_cell.length_c   1.000
_cell.angle_alpha   90.00
_cell.angle_beta   90.00
_cell.angle_gamma   90.00
#
_symmetry.space_group_name_H-M   'P 1'
#
loop_
_entity.id
_entity.type
_entity.pdbx_description
1 polymer ?
#
loop_
_entity_poly.entity_id
_entity_poly.type
_entity_poly.pdbx_seq_one_letter_code
_entity_poly.pdbx_strand_id
1 'polypeptide(L)'
;MEYDWFAHLEMPWGKERFSDPDHLRAYGFIVDDQATPENPYQLPVGFTQHYDKKTNAQLLDITCSTCHSGQLNITKDGTRYGLRVDGGQAMHAFTTMKIGHFVPTMIAAMISTYANPFKFDRFAKSVLQDDYNSQSKAELNQRFYGVIVNFLKQGYNDISKGLYPLEESFGRTDALTRIGNT
;
A
#
# COMPACT_ATOMS: atom_id res chain seq x y z
N MET A 1 -2.35 -7.58 -4.04
CA MET A 1 -3.68 -6.94 -3.81
C MET A 1 -4.10 -6.25 -5.08
N GLU A 2 -5.40 -6.21 -5.39
CA GLU A 2 -5.85 -5.47 -6.56
C GLU A 2 -5.61 -3.97 -6.39
N TYR A 3 -5.26 -3.31 -7.49
CA TYR A 3 -4.90 -1.89 -7.51
C TYR A 3 -6.04 -0.99 -7.00
N ASP A 4 -7.26 -1.23 -7.50
CA ASP A 4 -8.44 -0.46 -7.10
C ASP A 4 -8.83 -0.70 -5.63
N TRP A 5 -8.53 -1.88 -5.10
CA TRP A 5 -8.78 -2.14 -3.68
C TRP A 5 -7.91 -1.25 -2.80
N PHE A 6 -6.61 -1.14 -3.13
CA PHE A 6 -5.72 -0.25 -2.40
C PHE A 6 -6.15 1.22 -2.51
N ALA A 7 -6.51 1.64 -3.72
CA ALA A 7 -6.92 3.01 -4.00
C ALA A 7 -8.21 3.42 -3.25
N HIS A 8 -9.12 2.48 -2.99
CA HIS A 8 -10.42 2.74 -2.38
C HIS A 8 -10.56 2.23 -0.94
N LEU A 9 -9.51 1.63 -0.36
CA LEU A 9 -9.52 1.19 1.03
C LEU A 9 -9.62 2.40 1.96
N GLU A 10 -10.54 2.36 2.93
CA GLU A 10 -10.62 3.38 3.99
C GLU A 10 -9.67 3.04 5.14
N MET A 11 -9.21 4.07 5.87
CA MET A 11 -8.44 3.88 7.12
C MET A 11 -9.20 2.99 8.12
N PRO A 12 -8.53 2.35 9.06
CA PRO A 12 -9.20 1.53 10.08
C PRO A 12 -10.30 2.28 10.84
N TRP A 13 -10.07 3.57 11.06
CA TRP A 13 -10.99 4.52 11.69
C TRP A 13 -11.22 5.70 10.75
N GLY A 14 -12.44 6.17 10.67
CA GLY A 14 -12.80 7.27 9.76
C GLY A 14 -13.20 6.78 8.37
N LYS A 15 -13.24 7.73 7.43
CA LYS A 15 -13.62 7.52 6.02
C LYS A 15 -12.52 7.97 5.05
N GLU A 16 -11.42 8.49 5.57
CA GLU A 16 -10.26 8.89 4.80
C GLU A 16 -9.69 7.66 4.09
N ARG A 17 -9.18 7.84 2.88
CA ARG A 17 -8.57 6.74 2.13
C ARG A 17 -7.22 6.36 2.73
N PHE A 18 -6.95 5.08 2.80
CA PHE A 18 -5.62 4.58 3.18
C PHE A 18 -4.54 5.05 2.19
N SER A 19 -4.90 5.17 0.92
CA SER A 19 -4.04 5.67 -0.17
C SER A 19 -3.93 7.20 -0.24
N ASP A 20 -4.46 7.95 0.75
CA ASP A 20 -4.33 9.39 0.78
C ASP A 20 -2.85 9.82 0.70
N PRO A 21 -2.50 10.78 -0.18
CA PRO A 21 -1.11 11.23 -0.37
C PRO A 21 -0.41 11.68 0.91
N ASP A 22 -1.10 12.42 1.78
CA ASP A 22 -0.50 12.91 3.02
C ASP A 22 -0.30 11.78 4.02
N HIS A 23 -1.22 10.82 4.06
CA HIS A 23 -1.08 9.61 4.86
C HIS A 23 0.11 8.76 4.39
N LEU A 24 0.29 8.59 3.09
CA LEU A 24 1.43 7.84 2.53
C LEU A 24 2.77 8.58 2.76
N ARG A 25 2.78 9.92 2.67
CA ARG A 25 3.95 10.74 3.06
C ARG A 25 4.31 10.57 4.54
N ALA A 26 3.31 10.43 5.42
CA ALA A 26 3.56 10.22 6.84
C ALA A 26 4.30 8.91 7.15
N TYR A 27 4.19 7.90 6.28
CA TYR A 27 5.01 6.69 6.34
C TYR A 27 6.41 6.85 5.75
N GLY A 28 6.73 8.01 5.17
CA GLY A 28 8.02 8.29 4.54
C GLY A 28 8.11 7.95 3.06
N PHE A 29 6.99 7.61 2.42
CA PHE A 29 6.97 7.40 0.97
C PHE A 29 7.11 8.73 0.21
N ILE A 30 7.73 8.66 -0.96
CA ILE A 30 7.84 9.79 -1.89
C ILE A 30 6.56 9.82 -2.73
N VAL A 31 5.76 10.84 -2.56
CA VAL A 31 4.48 11.03 -3.28
C VAL A 31 4.54 12.36 -4.03
N ASP A 32 4.18 12.33 -5.31
CA ASP A 32 4.11 13.52 -6.15
C ASP A 32 3.00 14.48 -5.69
N ASP A 33 3.19 15.78 -5.93
CA ASP A 33 2.23 16.81 -5.50
C ASP A 33 0.98 16.86 -6.38
N GLN A 34 1.00 16.21 -7.56
CA GLN A 34 -0.10 16.23 -8.50
C GLN A 34 -0.37 14.83 -9.08
N ALA A 35 -1.66 14.52 -9.26
CA ALA A 35 -2.08 13.35 -9.99
C ALA A 35 -1.75 13.49 -11.49
N THR A 36 -1.40 12.39 -12.14
CA THR A 36 -1.20 12.29 -13.59
C THR A 36 -2.15 11.26 -14.17
N PRO A 37 -2.37 11.24 -15.49
CA PRO A 37 -3.17 10.19 -16.12
C PRO A 37 -2.66 8.77 -15.84
N GLU A 38 -1.31 8.62 -15.69
CA GLU A 38 -0.66 7.35 -15.39
C GLU A 38 -0.69 7.00 -13.90
N ASN A 39 -0.89 8.00 -13.03
CA ASN A 39 -0.99 7.84 -11.58
C ASN A 39 -2.13 8.69 -11.00
N PRO A 40 -3.39 8.37 -11.31
CA PRO A 40 -4.55 9.18 -10.93
C PRO A 40 -4.80 9.20 -9.41
N TYR A 41 -4.27 8.25 -8.68
CA TYR A 41 -4.40 8.16 -7.22
C TYR A 41 -3.19 8.70 -6.47
N GLN A 42 -2.23 9.31 -7.15
CA GLN A 42 -0.99 9.85 -6.54
C GLN A 42 -0.27 8.82 -5.66
N LEU A 43 -0.22 7.57 -6.12
CA LEU A 43 0.50 6.53 -5.39
C LEU A 43 2.01 6.82 -5.35
N PRO A 44 2.72 6.35 -4.33
CA PRO A 44 4.13 6.65 -4.14
C PRO A 44 5.02 6.19 -5.29
N VAL A 45 6.18 6.82 -5.41
CA VAL A 45 7.26 6.37 -6.30
C VAL A 45 7.56 4.90 -6.05
N GLY A 46 7.60 4.13 -7.12
CA GLY A 46 7.84 2.70 -7.08
C GLY A 46 6.59 1.83 -6.88
N PHE A 47 5.45 2.43 -6.56
CA PHE A 47 4.17 1.75 -6.66
C PHE A 47 3.75 1.74 -8.13
N THR A 48 3.37 0.58 -8.63
CA THR A 48 2.96 0.41 -10.02
C THR A 48 1.81 -0.58 -10.13
N GLN A 49 1.25 -0.70 -11.30
CA GLN A 49 0.22 -1.68 -11.59
C GLN A 49 0.64 -2.58 -12.74
N HIS A 50 0.24 -3.84 -12.67
CA HIS A 50 0.35 -4.75 -13.79
C HIS A 50 -0.93 -5.59 -13.92
N TYR A 51 -1.19 -6.02 -15.14
CA TYR A 51 -2.33 -6.90 -15.43
C TYR A 51 -1.93 -8.37 -15.25
N ASP A 52 -2.55 -9.03 -14.29
CA ASP A 52 -2.39 -10.47 -14.10
C ASP A 52 -3.42 -11.24 -14.89
N LYS A 53 -2.96 -11.95 -15.92
CA LYS A 53 -3.80 -12.77 -16.81
C LYS A 53 -4.49 -13.94 -16.10
N LYS A 54 -3.95 -14.43 -14.97
CA LYS A 54 -4.52 -15.58 -14.24
C LYS A 54 -5.74 -15.17 -13.44
N THR A 55 -5.68 -14.02 -12.81
CA THR A 55 -6.78 -13.48 -11.99
C THR A 55 -7.67 -12.51 -12.74
N ASN A 56 -7.27 -12.12 -13.96
CA ASN A 56 -7.95 -11.12 -14.79
C ASN A 56 -8.12 -9.79 -14.05
N ALA A 57 -7.10 -9.37 -13.31
CA ALA A 57 -7.15 -8.20 -12.46
C ALA A 57 -5.90 -7.32 -12.61
N GLN A 58 -6.07 -6.01 -12.38
CA GLN A 58 -4.96 -5.10 -12.19
C GLN A 58 -4.46 -5.24 -10.76
N LEU A 59 -3.21 -5.64 -10.60
CA LEU A 59 -2.57 -5.80 -9.29
C LEU A 59 -1.68 -4.60 -8.98
N LEU A 60 -1.66 -4.23 -7.73
CA LEU A 60 -0.68 -3.29 -7.19
C LEU A 60 0.63 -4.02 -6.94
N ASP A 61 1.69 -3.48 -7.51
CA ASP A 61 3.06 -3.95 -7.32
C ASP A 61 3.93 -2.89 -6.65
N ILE A 62 5.05 -3.36 -6.12
CA ILE A 62 6.09 -2.54 -5.52
C ILE A 62 7.40 -2.85 -6.23
N THR A 63 8.01 -1.81 -6.81
CA THR A 63 9.30 -1.92 -7.51
C THR A 63 10.47 -1.55 -6.61
N CYS A 64 11.69 -1.81 -7.08
CA CYS A 64 12.92 -1.43 -6.37
C CYS A 64 12.98 0.07 -6.03
N SER A 65 12.36 0.91 -6.85
CA SER A 65 12.32 2.37 -6.63
C SER A 65 11.60 2.77 -5.34
N THR A 66 10.69 1.95 -4.83
CA THR A 66 10.02 2.22 -3.54
C THR A 66 11.04 2.29 -2.40
N CYS A 67 12.04 1.41 -2.41
CA CYS A 67 13.07 1.31 -1.37
C CYS A 67 14.39 1.99 -1.76
N HIS A 68 14.65 2.18 -3.07
CA HIS A 68 15.91 2.69 -3.58
C HIS A 68 15.79 4.01 -4.33
N SER A 69 14.83 4.86 -3.96
CA SER A 69 14.77 6.26 -4.40
C SER A 69 14.82 7.18 -3.19
N GLY A 70 15.63 8.22 -3.27
CA GLY A 70 15.66 9.33 -2.32
C GLY A 70 15.12 10.60 -2.97
N GLN A 71 14.67 11.57 -2.17
CA GLN A 71 14.29 12.89 -2.67
C GLN A 71 14.83 13.98 -1.76
N LEU A 72 15.51 14.93 -2.40
CA LEU A 72 15.93 16.18 -1.76
C LEU A 72 14.98 17.29 -2.19
N ASN A 73 14.39 18.00 -1.24
CA ASN A 73 13.57 19.17 -1.52
C ASN A 73 14.43 20.43 -1.37
N ILE A 74 14.60 21.16 -2.45
CA ILE A 74 15.41 22.38 -2.53
C ILE A 74 14.48 23.55 -2.80
N THR A 75 14.60 24.63 -2.03
CA THR A 75 13.89 25.89 -2.31
C THR A 75 14.89 26.88 -2.89
N LYS A 76 14.63 27.38 -4.10
CA LYS A 76 15.42 28.42 -4.75
C LYS A 76 14.47 29.50 -5.28
N ASP A 77 14.74 30.74 -4.95
CA ASP A 77 13.96 31.91 -5.39
C ASP A 77 12.44 31.76 -5.12
N GLY A 78 12.08 31.19 -3.96
CA GLY A 78 10.69 30.93 -3.58
C GLY A 78 10.04 29.73 -4.27
N THR A 79 10.71 29.09 -5.21
CA THR A 79 10.24 27.88 -5.92
C THR A 79 10.83 26.63 -5.29
N ARG A 80 9.97 25.63 -5.04
CA ARG A 80 10.37 24.33 -4.51
C ARG A 80 10.66 23.36 -5.64
N TYR A 81 11.80 22.71 -5.57
CA TYR A 81 12.26 21.68 -6.50
C TYR A 81 12.46 20.37 -5.75
N GLY A 82 11.95 19.28 -6.30
CA GLY A 82 12.26 17.91 -5.84
C GLY A 82 13.35 17.31 -6.72
N LEU A 83 14.54 17.07 -6.15
CA LEU A 83 15.60 16.31 -6.81
C LEU A 83 15.50 14.84 -6.38
N ARG A 84 15.13 13.96 -7.29
CA ARG A 84 15.14 12.51 -7.06
C ARG A 84 16.52 11.93 -7.35
N VAL A 85 16.92 11.01 -6.49
CA VAL A 85 18.18 10.28 -6.59
C VAL A 85 17.87 8.79 -6.68
N ASP A 86 18.13 8.20 -7.84
CA ASP A 86 18.00 6.76 -8.04
C ASP A 86 19.12 6.02 -7.32
N GLY A 87 18.80 4.84 -6.78
CA GLY A 87 19.73 4.06 -5.97
C GLY A 87 19.97 4.61 -4.56
N GLY A 88 19.28 5.70 -4.20
CA GLY A 88 19.26 6.22 -2.84
C GLY A 88 18.52 5.29 -1.88
N GLN A 89 18.62 5.58 -0.60
CA GLN A 89 17.87 4.83 0.43
C GLN A 89 16.57 5.56 0.75
N ALA A 90 15.44 4.88 0.59
CA ALA A 90 14.15 5.44 0.96
C ALA A 90 13.98 5.51 2.49
N MET A 91 13.36 6.58 2.94
CA MET A 91 13.14 6.86 4.37
C MET A 91 11.71 6.45 4.81
N HIS A 92 11.29 5.24 4.46
CA HIS A 92 9.98 4.74 4.84
C HIS A 92 10.05 3.51 5.76
N ALA A 93 8.95 3.26 6.47
CA ALA A 93 8.79 2.14 7.40
C ALA A 93 7.86 1.04 6.81
N PHE A 94 8.06 0.70 5.52
CA PHE A 94 7.20 -0.25 4.82
C PHE A 94 7.24 -1.65 5.44
N THR A 95 8.43 -2.11 5.83
CA THR A 95 8.66 -3.52 6.19
C THR A 95 8.49 -3.83 7.66
N THR A 96 8.37 -2.82 8.50
CA THR A 96 8.21 -3.04 9.94
C THR A 96 6.80 -3.49 10.29
N MET A 97 6.72 -4.44 11.21
CA MET A 97 5.45 -4.97 11.74
C MET A 97 4.95 -4.21 12.98
N LYS A 98 5.55 -3.07 13.30
CA LYS A 98 5.12 -2.22 14.42
C LYS A 98 3.72 -1.66 14.16
N ILE A 99 2.87 -1.69 15.18
CA ILE A 99 1.52 -1.10 15.13
C ILE A 99 1.61 0.39 14.78
N GLY A 100 0.79 0.85 13.84
CA GLY A 100 0.81 2.21 13.31
C GLY A 100 1.71 2.40 12.08
N HIS A 101 2.48 1.38 11.67
CA HIS A 101 3.24 1.41 10.43
C HIS A 101 2.42 0.89 9.24
N PHE A 102 2.95 1.03 8.03
CA PHE A 102 2.22 0.83 6.78
C PHE A 102 1.50 -0.52 6.70
N VAL A 103 2.23 -1.64 6.77
CA VAL A 103 1.64 -2.98 6.58
C VAL A 103 0.62 -3.34 7.67
N PRO A 104 0.92 -3.20 8.98
CA PRO A 104 -0.06 -3.49 10.02
C PRO A 104 -1.31 -2.59 9.96
N THR A 105 -1.15 -1.31 9.61
CA THR A 105 -2.29 -0.40 9.47
C THR A 105 -3.12 -0.74 8.24
N MET A 106 -2.50 -1.15 7.14
CA MET A 106 -3.20 -1.63 5.94
C MET A 106 -4.03 -2.89 6.26
N ILE A 107 -3.44 -3.85 6.97
CA ILE A 107 -4.17 -5.06 7.40
C ILE A 107 -5.34 -4.70 8.31
N ALA A 108 -5.14 -3.78 9.25
CA ALA A 108 -6.21 -3.28 10.12
C ALA A 108 -7.32 -2.58 9.33
N ALA A 109 -6.97 -1.80 8.30
CA ALA A 109 -7.92 -1.17 7.39
C ALA A 109 -8.74 -2.20 6.62
N MET A 110 -8.10 -3.24 6.09
CA MET A 110 -8.78 -4.34 5.42
C MET A 110 -9.74 -5.09 6.36
N ILE A 111 -9.30 -5.43 7.56
CA ILE A 111 -10.15 -6.10 8.58
C ILE A 111 -11.32 -5.21 8.96
N SER A 112 -11.09 -3.92 9.22
CA SER A 112 -12.14 -2.95 9.55
C SER A 112 -13.17 -2.81 8.41
N THR A 113 -12.69 -2.79 7.16
CA THR A 113 -13.56 -2.71 5.97
C THR A 113 -14.41 -3.97 5.85
N TYR A 114 -13.81 -5.17 6.02
CA TYR A 114 -14.52 -6.43 5.96
C TYR A 114 -15.57 -6.59 7.08
N ALA A 115 -15.20 -6.23 8.31
CA ALA A 115 -16.05 -6.42 9.50
C ALA A 115 -17.19 -5.39 9.60
N ASN A 116 -17.08 -4.23 8.97
CA ASN A 116 -18.09 -3.19 9.01
C ASN A 116 -18.90 -3.16 7.70
N PRO A 117 -20.18 -3.57 7.71
CA PRO A 117 -21.00 -3.67 6.51
C PRO A 117 -21.18 -2.33 5.77
N PHE A 118 -21.17 -1.21 6.49
CA PHE A 118 -21.28 0.12 5.87
C PHE A 118 -19.98 0.53 5.18
N LYS A 119 -18.82 0.21 5.75
CA LYS A 119 -17.52 0.41 5.11
C LYS A 119 -17.39 -0.48 3.88
N PHE A 120 -17.72 -1.75 4.02
CA PHE A 120 -17.66 -2.69 2.91
C PHE A 120 -18.58 -2.29 1.76
N ASP A 121 -19.76 -1.75 2.06
CA ASP A 121 -20.69 -1.27 1.05
C ASP A 121 -20.12 -0.09 0.23
N ARG A 122 -19.53 0.90 0.90
CA ARG A 122 -18.85 2.02 0.23
C ARG A 122 -17.67 1.55 -0.61
N PHE A 123 -16.83 0.69 -0.04
CA PHE A 123 -15.70 0.07 -0.73
C PHE A 123 -16.16 -0.68 -1.98
N ALA A 124 -17.17 -1.54 -1.86
CA ALA A 124 -17.69 -2.33 -2.97
C ALA A 124 -18.27 -1.43 -4.08
N LYS A 125 -18.99 -0.37 -3.73
CA LYS A 125 -19.49 0.61 -4.71
C LYS A 125 -18.36 1.29 -5.47
N SER A 126 -17.28 1.66 -4.79
CA SER A 126 -16.13 2.34 -5.41
C SER A 126 -15.33 1.40 -6.31
N VAL A 127 -15.19 0.12 -5.93
CA VAL A 127 -14.42 -0.87 -6.69
C VAL A 127 -15.22 -1.42 -7.88
N LEU A 128 -16.49 -1.72 -7.67
CA LEU A 128 -17.33 -2.36 -8.69
C LEU A 128 -18.00 -1.36 -9.66
N GLN A 129 -18.12 -0.10 -9.25
CA GLN A 129 -18.71 0.95 -10.05
C GLN A 129 -20.06 0.53 -10.70
N ASP A 130 -20.13 0.50 -12.03
CA ASP A 130 -21.34 0.13 -12.78
C ASP A 130 -21.72 -1.35 -12.61
N ASP A 131 -20.78 -2.22 -12.24
CA ASP A 131 -21.01 -3.64 -11.98
C ASP A 131 -21.54 -3.92 -10.56
N TYR A 132 -21.77 -2.87 -9.75
CA TYR A 132 -22.23 -3.04 -8.38
C TYR A 132 -23.65 -3.62 -8.32
N ASN A 133 -23.75 -4.83 -7.80
CA ASN A 133 -25.00 -5.53 -7.49
C ASN A 133 -24.77 -6.50 -6.30
N SER A 134 -25.85 -7.17 -5.85
CA SER A 134 -25.77 -8.08 -4.69
C SER A 134 -24.84 -9.28 -4.93
N GLN A 135 -24.79 -9.81 -6.15
CA GLN A 135 -23.95 -10.94 -6.49
C GLN A 135 -22.47 -10.52 -6.56
N SER A 136 -22.15 -9.49 -7.34
CA SER A 136 -20.77 -9.00 -7.48
C SER A 136 -20.19 -8.53 -6.15
N LYS A 137 -21.02 -7.92 -5.29
CA LYS A 137 -20.64 -7.56 -3.93
C LYS A 137 -20.31 -8.79 -3.07
N ALA A 138 -21.07 -9.87 -3.18
CA ALA A 138 -20.80 -11.11 -2.44
C ALA A 138 -19.52 -11.79 -2.93
N GLU A 139 -19.29 -11.82 -4.24
CA GLU A 139 -18.05 -12.34 -4.83
C GLU A 139 -16.83 -11.53 -4.42
N LEU A 140 -16.94 -10.19 -4.44
CA LEU A 140 -15.89 -9.28 -3.94
C LEU A 140 -15.60 -9.55 -2.46
N ASN A 141 -16.63 -9.73 -1.64
CA ASN A 141 -16.46 -10.00 -0.21
C ASN A 141 -15.66 -11.29 0.03
N GLN A 142 -15.98 -12.35 -0.69
CA GLN A 142 -15.27 -13.63 -0.59
C GLN A 142 -13.80 -13.50 -1.02
N ARG A 143 -13.53 -12.82 -2.14
CA ARG A 143 -12.17 -12.58 -2.61
C ARG A 143 -11.38 -11.72 -1.63
N PHE A 144 -11.99 -10.66 -1.12
CA PHE A 144 -11.38 -9.74 -0.16
C PHE A 144 -11.00 -10.45 1.15
N TYR A 145 -11.91 -11.30 1.67
CA TYR A 145 -11.62 -12.16 2.82
C TYR A 145 -10.42 -13.08 2.57
N GLY A 146 -10.37 -13.72 1.41
CA GLY A 146 -9.23 -14.58 1.03
C GLY A 146 -7.89 -13.86 1.06
N VAL A 147 -7.85 -12.61 0.58
CA VAL A 147 -6.64 -11.78 0.63
C VAL A 147 -6.25 -11.44 2.08
N ILE A 148 -7.21 -11.06 2.94
CA ILE A 148 -6.95 -10.81 4.37
C ILE A 148 -6.34 -12.04 5.04
N VAL A 149 -6.93 -13.22 4.83
CA VAL A 149 -6.43 -14.48 5.40
C VAL A 149 -5.01 -14.77 4.93
N ASN A 150 -4.70 -14.53 3.66
CA ASN A 150 -3.36 -14.74 3.12
C ASN A 150 -2.33 -13.77 3.76
N PHE A 151 -2.66 -12.50 3.91
CA PHE A 151 -1.78 -11.54 4.60
C PHE A 151 -1.54 -11.94 6.06
N LEU A 152 -2.57 -12.35 6.78
CA LEU A 152 -2.45 -12.79 8.17
C LEU A 152 -1.60 -14.06 8.31
N LYS A 153 -1.79 -15.03 7.42
CA LYS A 153 -0.98 -16.27 7.39
C LYS A 153 0.48 -15.98 7.09
N GLN A 154 0.75 -15.12 6.12
CA GLN A 154 2.11 -14.74 5.77
C GLN A 154 2.77 -13.99 6.92
N GLY A 155 2.11 -12.97 7.49
CA GLY A 155 2.64 -12.24 8.64
C GLY A 155 2.90 -13.12 9.85
N TYR A 156 1.99 -14.06 10.16
CA TYR A 156 2.20 -15.03 11.23
C TYR A 156 3.41 -15.94 10.95
N ASN A 157 3.55 -16.44 9.73
CA ASN A 157 4.66 -17.28 9.33
C ASN A 157 6.01 -16.54 9.42
N ASP A 158 6.04 -15.29 8.97
CA ASP A 158 7.23 -14.44 8.98
C ASP A 158 7.68 -14.13 10.43
N ILE A 159 6.73 -13.80 11.31
CA ILE A 159 7.02 -13.54 12.73
C ILE A 159 7.44 -14.84 13.45
N SER A 160 6.70 -15.93 13.25
CA SER A 160 6.95 -17.19 13.96
C SER A 160 8.29 -17.83 13.59
N LYS A 161 8.77 -17.58 12.39
CA LYS A 161 10.09 -18.05 11.92
C LYS A 161 11.22 -17.06 12.19
N GLY A 162 10.91 -15.90 12.77
CA GLY A 162 11.91 -14.86 13.03
C GLY A 162 12.53 -14.26 11.77
N LEU A 163 11.81 -14.34 10.62
CA LEU A 163 12.31 -13.85 9.33
C LEU A 163 12.47 -12.33 9.30
N TYR A 164 11.69 -11.62 10.12
CA TYR A 164 11.73 -10.16 10.17
C TYR A 164 11.72 -9.68 11.62
N PRO A 165 12.53 -8.69 11.96
CA PRO A 165 12.43 -8.02 13.25
C PRO A 165 11.12 -7.26 13.35
N LEU A 166 10.54 -7.19 14.55
CA LEU A 166 9.31 -6.42 14.81
C LEU A 166 9.52 -4.92 14.62
N GLU A 167 10.74 -4.46 14.85
CA GLU A 167 11.13 -3.06 14.66
C GLU A 167 12.35 -2.97 13.73
N GLU A 168 12.19 -2.24 12.64
CA GLU A 168 13.26 -1.90 11.72
C GLU A 168 13.38 -0.37 11.63
N SER A 169 14.60 0.12 11.46
CA SER A 169 14.84 1.53 11.16
C SER A 169 14.46 1.83 9.71
N PHE A 170 14.14 3.08 9.43
CA PHE A 170 13.87 3.54 8.07
C PHE A 170 14.98 3.12 7.10
N GLY A 171 14.58 2.61 5.96
CA GLY A 171 15.48 2.26 4.86
C GLY A 171 16.43 1.09 5.11
N ARG A 172 16.28 0.30 6.18
CA ARG A 172 17.24 -0.78 6.50
C ARG A 172 16.97 -2.08 5.79
N THR A 173 15.76 -2.36 5.37
CA THR A 173 15.41 -3.66 4.80
C THR A 173 14.95 -3.51 3.38
N ASP A 174 15.75 -3.96 2.45
CA ASP A 174 15.40 -4.16 1.05
C ASP A 174 15.23 -5.65 0.72
N ALA A 175 14.82 -5.95 -0.51
CA ALA A 175 14.63 -7.32 -0.96
C ALA A 175 15.94 -8.14 -0.92
N LEU A 176 17.09 -7.52 -1.14
CA LEU A 176 18.41 -8.19 -1.15
C LEU A 176 18.87 -8.49 0.27
N THR A 177 18.71 -7.57 1.19
CA THR A 177 19.06 -7.75 2.60
C THR A 177 18.22 -8.85 3.23
N ARG A 178 16.95 -8.99 2.83
CA ARG A 178 16.07 -10.06 3.29
C ARG A 178 16.51 -11.43 2.80
N ILE A 179 16.89 -11.55 1.54
CA ILE A 179 17.42 -12.81 0.98
C ILE A 179 18.73 -13.20 1.66
N GLY A 180 19.56 -12.23 2.03
CA GLY A 180 20.83 -12.49 2.72
C GLY A 180 20.68 -12.95 4.19
N ASN A 181 19.52 -12.74 4.81
CA ASN A 181 19.23 -13.08 6.20
C ASN A 181 18.38 -14.36 6.36
N THR A 182 17.98 -14.99 5.26
CA THR A 182 17.29 -16.28 5.21
C THR A 182 18.23 -17.39 4.78
#